data_181b017dd400944cb527c06f0399b5e2
#
_entry.id   181b017dd400944cb527c06f0399b5e2
#
_cell.length_a   1.000
_cell.length_b   1.000
_cell.length_c   1.000
_cell.angle_alpha   90.00
_cell.angle_beta   90.00
_cell.angle_gamma   90.00
#
_symmetry.space_group_name_H-M   'P 1'
#
loop_
_entity.id
_entity.type
_entity.pdbx_description
1 polymer ?
#
loop_
_entity_poly.entity_id
_entity_poly.type
_entity_poly.pdbx_seq_one_letter_code
_entity_poly.pdbx_strand_id
1 'polypeptide(L)'
;MKRFWQTATVAPDPAGHAILLDGKPMRLPGGAVLRVGPAALAAAIAAEWQQAGGAKGGEMSFADTPLTRIVGTAQERIAPDPEPSIAALVRYGETDLLCHRAETPESLVRRQHEGWQPWLDWAAWQLDAPLRVGHGIVALAQPPDSLAALRRAVAELDPLGLAALGIAVPALGSLVLGLALASGALDAATAHRLGALDALYQAELWGEDAEAAAGRAAVAADIALAAQVLALLG
;
A
#
# COMPACT_ATOMS: atom_id res chain seq x y z
N MET A 1 14.87 -11.40 -17.07
CA MET A 1 14.33 -11.90 -18.36
C MET A 1 14.64 -10.90 -19.47
N LYS A 2 14.55 -11.32 -20.77
CA LYS A 2 14.76 -10.39 -21.87
C LYS A 2 13.43 -9.90 -22.43
N ARG A 3 13.34 -8.60 -22.71
CA ARG A 3 12.21 -7.97 -23.40
C ARG A 3 12.10 -8.55 -24.83
N PHE A 4 10.99 -9.21 -25.17
CA PHE A 4 10.77 -9.81 -26.48
C PHE A 4 9.83 -9.00 -27.38
N TRP A 5 9.14 -7.97 -26.86
CA TRP A 5 8.18 -7.12 -27.56
C TRP A 5 8.78 -5.76 -27.92
N GLN A 6 8.18 -5.10 -28.91
CA GLN A 6 8.47 -3.72 -29.32
C GLN A 6 7.47 -2.74 -28.73
N THR A 7 6.17 -3.10 -28.76
CA THR A 7 5.07 -2.23 -28.33
C THR A 7 4.25 -2.86 -27.22
N ALA A 8 3.88 -2.04 -26.25
CA ALA A 8 2.88 -2.37 -25.25
C ALA A 8 1.70 -1.42 -25.38
N THR A 9 0.49 -1.93 -25.56
CA THR A 9 -0.72 -1.16 -25.82
C THR A 9 -1.89 -1.66 -24.98
N VAL A 10 -2.95 -0.85 -24.88
CA VAL A 10 -4.21 -1.22 -24.23
C VAL A 10 -5.25 -1.54 -25.30
N ALA A 11 -6.03 -2.59 -25.07
CA ALA A 11 -7.20 -2.90 -25.89
C ALA A 11 -8.44 -3.11 -25.00
N PRO A 12 -9.65 -2.79 -25.50
CA PRO A 12 -10.90 -3.15 -24.81
C PRO A 12 -11.01 -4.67 -24.60
N ASP A 13 -11.54 -5.07 -23.45
CA ASP A 13 -11.87 -6.47 -23.10
C ASP A 13 -13.26 -6.45 -22.43
N PRO A 14 -14.08 -7.49 -22.56
CA PRO A 14 -15.41 -7.56 -21.92
C PRO A 14 -15.39 -7.32 -20.39
N ALA A 15 -14.26 -7.58 -19.74
CA ALA A 15 -14.06 -7.34 -18.30
C ALA A 15 -13.17 -6.13 -18.01
N GLY A 16 -13.12 -5.14 -18.92
CA GLY A 16 -12.34 -3.90 -18.75
C GLY A 16 -11.32 -3.70 -19.88
N HIS A 17 -10.03 -3.88 -19.60
CA HIS A 17 -8.94 -3.62 -20.53
C HIS A 17 -7.92 -4.75 -20.48
N ALA A 18 -7.42 -5.18 -21.63
CA ALA A 18 -6.28 -6.08 -21.76
C ALA A 18 -5.02 -5.33 -22.16
N ILE A 19 -3.88 -5.75 -21.63
CA ILE A 19 -2.57 -5.22 -22.04
C ILE A 19 -2.04 -6.14 -23.16
N LEU A 20 -1.66 -5.54 -24.27
CA LEU A 20 -1.15 -6.25 -25.43
C LEU A 20 0.35 -5.99 -25.59
N LEU A 21 1.13 -7.04 -25.79
CA LEU A 21 2.54 -7.00 -26.18
C LEU A 21 2.65 -7.44 -27.64
N ASP A 22 3.03 -6.53 -28.54
CA ASP A 22 3.01 -6.74 -30.00
C ASP A 22 1.68 -7.32 -30.50
N GLY A 23 0.56 -6.78 -29.99
CA GLY A 23 -0.81 -7.19 -30.34
C GLY A 23 -1.29 -8.48 -29.69
N LYS A 24 -0.49 -9.15 -28.85
CA LYS A 24 -0.90 -10.38 -28.14
C LYS A 24 -1.24 -10.06 -26.67
N PRO A 25 -2.38 -10.55 -26.15
CA PRO A 25 -2.74 -10.34 -24.76
C PRO A 25 -1.70 -10.89 -23.79
N MET A 26 -1.31 -10.06 -22.82
CA MET A 26 -0.41 -10.46 -21.76
C MET A 26 -1.09 -11.44 -20.81
N ARG A 27 -0.35 -12.48 -20.41
CA ARG A 27 -0.82 -13.49 -19.47
C ARG A 27 -0.06 -13.43 -18.16
N LEU A 28 -0.78 -13.64 -17.09
CA LEU A 28 -0.24 -13.83 -15.75
C LEU A 28 0.41 -15.22 -15.62
N PRO A 29 1.23 -15.45 -14.58
CA PRO A 29 1.87 -16.76 -14.35
C PRO A 29 0.88 -17.92 -14.27
N GLY A 30 -0.33 -17.73 -13.77
CA GLY A 30 -1.42 -18.73 -13.74
C GLY A 30 -2.06 -18.99 -15.10
N GLY A 31 -1.62 -18.30 -16.18
CA GLY A 31 -2.10 -18.47 -17.54
C GLY A 31 -3.30 -17.60 -17.92
N ALA A 32 -3.96 -16.95 -16.96
CA ALA A 32 -5.06 -16.01 -17.20
C ALA A 32 -4.56 -14.76 -17.94
N VAL A 33 -5.41 -14.18 -18.80
CA VAL A 33 -5.14 -12.86 -19.40
C VAL A 33 -5.17 -11.81 -18.28
N LEU A 34 -4.16 -10.93 -18.26
CA LEU A 34 -4.19 -9.77 -17.38
C LEU A 34 -5.32 -8.82 -17.81
N ARG A 35 -6.27 -8.59 -16.91
CA ARG A 35 -7.40 -7.69 -17.10
C ARG A 35 -7.38 -6.59 -16.06
N VAL A 36 -7.63 -5.38 -16.53
CA VAL A 36 -7.57 -4.17 -15.70
C VAL A 36 -8.88 -3.41 -15.89
N GLY A 37 -9.66 -3.23 -14.82
CA GLY A 37 -10.93 -2.52 -14.88
C GLY A 37 -10.74 -1.04 -15.26
N PRO A 38 -10.02 -0.25 -14.43
CA PRO A 38 -9.82 1.17 -14.67
C PRO A 38 -8.92 1.44 -15.88
N ALA A 39 -9.38 2.29 -16.81
CA ALA A 39 -8.62 2.65 -18.02
C ALA A 39 -7.29 3.35 -17.70
N ALA A 40 -7.29 4.21 -16.67
CA ALA A 40 -6.08 4.92 -16.23
C ALA A 40 -5.00 3.94 -15.74
N LEU A 41 -5.38 2.92 -14.97
CA LEU A 41 -4.46 1.89 -14.50
C LEU A 41 -3.96 1.01 -15.66
N ALA A 42 -4.84 0.67 -16.61
CA ALA A 42 -4.43 -0.08 -17.81
C ALA A 42 -3.41 0.70 -18.64
N ALA A 43 -3.60 2.00 -18.82
CA ALA A 43 -2.65 2.87 -19.52
C ALA A 43 -1.31 2.96 -18.78
N ALA A 44 -1.33 3.07 -17.45
CA ALA A 44 -0.12 3.09 -16.62
C ALA A 44 0.66 1.77 -16.75
N ILE A 45 -0.02 0.62 -16.73
CA ILE A 45 0.61 -0.70 -16.93
C ILE A 45 1.20 -0.83 -18.34
N ALA A 46 0.50 -0.38 -19.38
CA ALA A 46 1.04 -0.40 -20.74
C ALA A 46 2.31 0.47 -20.84
N ALA A 47 2.34 1.64 -20.20
CA ALA A 47 3.52 2.51 -20.12
C ALA A 47 4.67 1.84 -19.35
N GLU A 48 4.39 1.17 -18.24
CA GLU A 48 5.35 0.37 -17.46
C GLU A 48 6.03 -0.68 -18.36
N TRP A 49 5.26 -1.47 -19.12
CA TRP A 49 5.78 -2.47 -20.05
C TRP A 49 6.47 -1.85 -21.26
N GLN A 50 6.05 -0.67 -21.70
CA GLN A 50 6.73 0.05 -22.79
C GLN A 50 8.13 0.51 -22.39
N GLN A 51 8.36 0.83 -21.12
CA GLN A 51 9.65 1.28 -20.57
C GLN A 51 10.54 0.13 -20.12
N ALA A 52 9.95 -0.96 -19.59
CA ALA A 52 10.67 -2.09 -19.04
C ALA A 52 11.69 -2.68 -20.02
N GLY A 53 12.95 -2.82 -19.58
CA GLY A 53 14.03 -3.36 -20.41
C GLY A 53 14.51 -2.42 -21.52
N GLY A 54 14.04 -1.17 -21.59
CA GLY A 54 14.46 -0.17 -22.59
C GLY A 54 14.02 -0.53 -24.01
N ALA A 55 14.81 -1.34 -24.73
CA ALA A 55 14.54 -1.78 -26.10
C ALA A 55 14.34 -3.31 -26.19
N LYS A 56 13.83 -3.78 -27.32
CA LYS A 56 13.71 -5.22 -27.59
C LYS A 56 15.06 -5.92 -27.46
N GLY A 57 15.13 -6.98 -26.67
CA GLY A 57 16.35 -7.69 -26.32
C GLY A 57 17.02 -7.19 -25.04
N GLY A 58 16.60 -6.04 -24.50
CA GLY A 58 17.10 -5.51 -23.24
C GLY A 58 16.73 -6.38 -22.04
N GLU A 59 17.54 -6.31 -20.99
CA GLU A 59 17.29 -7.06 -19.77
C GLU A 59 16.26 -6.35 -18.90
N MET A 60 15.38 -7.12 -18.27
CA MET A 60 14.37 -6.65 -17.33
C MET A 60 14.14 -7.66 -16.21
N SER A 61 13.60 -7.17 -15.14
CA SER A 61 13.17 -7.95 -13.99
C SER A 61 11.68 -7.69 -13.67
N PHE A 62 11.10 -8.46 -12.77
CA PHE A 62 9.75 -8.16 -12.26
C PHE A 62 9.69 -6.87 -11.40
N ALA A 63 10.83 -6.37 -10.96
CA ALA A 63 10.89 -5.07 -10.28
C ALA A 63 10.58 -3.90 -11.22
N ASP A 64 10.77 -4.07 -12.53
CA ASP A 64 10.47 -3.07 -13.55
C ASP A 64 8.97 -2.97 -13.88
N THR A 65 8.14 -3.88 -13.33
CA THR A 65 6.70 -3.95 -13.59
C THR A 65 5.87 -4.09 -12.31
N PRO A 66 6.01 -3.13 -11.35
CA PRO A 66 5.37 -3.20 -10.05
C PRO A 66 3.83 -3.11 -10.13
N LEU A 67 3.26 -2.29 -11.01
CA LEU A 67 1.80 -2.20 -11.18
C LEU A 67 1.21 -3.53 -11.67
N THR A 68 1.88 -4.17 -12.63
CA THR A 68 1.50 -5.50 -13.12
C THR A 68 1.47 -6.54 -12.00
N ARG A 69 2.45 -6.50 -11.08
CA ARG A 69 2.51 -7.42 -9.94
C ARG A 69 1.34 -7.24 -8.99
N ILE A 70 0.94 -5.99 -8.73
CA ILE A 70 -0.21 -5.67 -7.86
C ILE A 70 -1.50 -6.18 -8.50
N VAL A 71 -1.73 -5.86 -9.77
CA VAL A 71 -2.94 -6.29 -10.48
C VAL A 71 -2.98 -7.82 -10.62
N GLY A 72 -1.85 -8.45 -10.90
CA GLY A 72 -1.74 -9.92 -10.95
C GLY A 72 -2.06 -10.56 -9.60
N THR A 73 -1.59 -9.99 -8.49
CA THR A 73 -1.93 -10.45 -7.13
C THR A 73 -3.42 -10.26 -6.85
N ALA A 74 -3.98 -9.11 -7.20
CA ALA A 74 -5.40 -8.84 -7.05
C ALA A 74 -6.25 -9.85 -7.84
N GLN A 75 -5.90 -10.09 -9.11
CA GLN A 75 -6.67 -10.95 -10.00
C GLN A 75 -6.55 -12.45 -9.65
N GLU A 76 -5.33 -12.95 -9.38
CA GLU A 76 -5.09 -14.40 -9.22
C GLU A 76 -5.22 -14.90 -7.78
N ARG A 77 -5.02 -14.02 -6.78
CA ARG A 77 -4.97 -14.43 -5.37
C ARG A 77 -6.08 -13.84 -4.54
N ILE A 78 -6.39 -12.54 -4.70
CA ILE A 78 -7.35 -11.86 -3.83
C ILE A 78 -8.77 -12.00 -4.35
N ALA A 79 -9.00 -11.76 -5.64
CA ALA A 79 -10.35 -11.83 -6.21
C ALA A 79 -11.07 -13.18 -6.02
N PRO A 80 -10.40 -14.36 -6.10
CA PRO A 80 -11.03 -15.63 -5.83
C PRO A 80 -11.42 -15.84 -4.36
N ASP A 81 -10.63 -15.31 -3.42
CA ASP A 81 -10.86 -15.40 -1.97
C ASP A 81 -10.20 -14.19 -1.27
N PRO A 82 -10.95 -13.11 -1.02
CA PRO A 82 -10.41 -11.91 -0.36
C PRO A 82 -10.20 -12.07 1.15
N GLU A 83 -10.85 -13.05 1.78
CA GLU A 83 -10.89 -13.19 3.23
C GLU A 83 -9.51 -13.31 3.90
N PRO A 84 -8.54 -14.10 3.40
CA PRO A 84 -7.21 -14.17 3.97
C PRO A 84 -6.49 -12.81 3.96
N SER A 85 -6.68 -12.00 2.90
CA SER A 85 -6.09 -10.66 2.79
C SER A 85 -6.73 -9.68 3.76
N ILE A 86 -8.07 -9.71 3.90
CA ILE A 86 -8.81 -8.91 4.87
C ILE A 86 -8.34 -9.25 6.29
N ALA A 87 -8.29 -10.53 6.64
CA ALA A 87 -7.86 -10.97 7.96
C ALA A 87 -6.41 -10.55 8.28
N ALA A 88 -5.50 -10.65 7.31
CA ALA A 88 -4.11 -10.25 7.47
C ALA A 88 -3.98 -8.73 7.73
N LEU A 89 -4.75 -7.90 7.01
CA LEU A 89 -4.75 -6.46 7.19
C LEU A 89 -5.34 -6.04 8.56
N VAL A 90 -6.45 -6.64 8.95
CA VAL A 90 -7.13 -6.31 10.23
C VAL A 90 -6.25 -6.59 11.44
N ARG A 91 -5.36 -7.58 11.38
CA ARG A 91 -4.39 -7.85 12.46
C ARG A 91 -3.48 -6.65 12.78
N TYR A 92 -3.20 -5.77 11.81
CA TYR A 92 -2.48 -4.52 12.08
C TYR A 92 -3.28 -3.56 12.97
N GLY A 93 -4.61 -3.63 12.97
CA GLY A 93 -5.44 -2.85 13.87
C GLY A 93 -5.31 -3.28 15.35
N GLU A 94 -4.92 -4.53 15.62
CA GLU A 94 -4.69 -5.01 16.99
C GLU A 94 -3.44 -4.38 17.62
N THR A 95 -2.44 -4.05 16.80
CA THR A 95 -1.13 -3.52 17.20
C THR A 95 -0.75 -2.30 16.36
N ASP A 96 -1.71 -1.44 16.02
CA ASP A 96 -1.48 -0.29 15.15
C ASP A 96 -0.40 0.64 15.73
N LEU A 97 0.55 1.03 14.89
CA LEU A 97 1.67 1.90 15.25
C LEU A 97 1.21 3.13 16.04
N LEU A 98 0.10 3.75 15.63
CA LEU A 98 -0.40 4.98 16.22
C LEU A 98 -0.85 4.82 17.67
N CYS A 99 -1.09 3.60 18.11
CA CYS A 99 -1.57 3.26 19.45
C CYS A 99 -0.44 3.07 20.45
N HIS A 100 0.82 2.94 20.00
CA HIS A 100 1.97 2.70 20.87
C HIS A 100 2.82 3.95 20.99
N ARG A 101 2.76 4.62 22.15
CA ARG A 101 3.40 5.91 22.38
C ARG A 101 4.64 5.79 23.26
N ALA A 102 5.64 6.59 22.95
CA ALA A 102 6.80 6.79 23.80
C ALA A 102 6.39 7.44 25.14
N GLU A 103 7.10 7.11 26.21
CA GLU A 103 7.00 7.78 27.51
C GLU A 103 8.01 8.93 27.63
N THR A 104 9.14 8.79 26.95
CA THR A 104 10.26 9.74 26.92
C THR A 104 10.97 9.66 25.58
N PRO A 105 11.70 10.71 25.16
CA PRO A 105 11.75 12.06 25.74
C PRO A 105 10.49 12.86 25.39
N GLU A 106 10.20 13.92 26.15
CA GLU A 106 9.00 14.75 25.96
C GLU A 106 8.84 15.29 24.53
N SER A 107 9.95 15.59 23.86
CA SER A 107 9.94 16.04 22.46
C SER A 107 9.41 14.99 21.50
N LEU A 108 9.71 13.70 21.72
CA LEU A 108 9.17 12.59 20.91
C LEU A 108 7.69 12.37 21.23
N VAL A 109 7.32 12.35 22.52
CA VAL A 109 5.93 12.21 22.98
C VAL A 109 5.04 13.26 22.33
N ARG A 110 5.49 14.52 22.31
CA ARG A 110 4.77 15.63 21.66
C ARG A 110 4.65 15.43 20.16
N ARG A 111 5.73 15.05 19.45
CA ARG A 111 5.70 14.78 18.00
C ARG A 111 4.76 13.65 17.65
N GLN A 112 4.77 12.54 18.42
CA GLN A 112 3.83 11.43 18.23
C GLN A 112 2.39 11.88 18.47
N HIS A 113 2.14 12.68 19.50
CA HIS A 113 0.80 13.21 19.76
C HIS A 113 0.31 14.09 18.62
N GLU A 114 1.11 15.07 18.20
CA GLU A 114 0.77 16.00 17.12
C GLU A 114 0.60 15.28 15.76
N GLY A 115 1.44 14.29 15.49
CA GLY A 115 1.42 13.57 14.20
C GLY A 115 0.37 12.46 14.13
N TRP A 116 0.16 11.71 15.20
CA TRP A 116 -0.63 10.48 15.17
C TRP A 116 -2.05 10.63 15.73
N GLN A 117 -2.27 11.54 16.72
CA GLN A 117 -3.60 11.71 17.33
C GLN A 117 -4.67 12.11 16.31
N PRO A 118 -4.41 13.02 15.36
CA PRO A 118 -5.41 13.39 14.36
C PRO A 118 -5.93 12.20 13.53
N TRP A 119 -5.09 11.18 13.30
CA TRP A 119 -5.48 10.00 12.53
C TRP A 119 -6.25 8.97 13.36
N LEU A 120 -6.00 8.88 14.65
CA LEU A 120 -6.86 8.10 15.56
C LEU A 120 -8.24 8.76 15.71
N ASP A 121 -8.28 10.08 15.78
CA ASP A 121 -9.53 10.84 15.78
C ASP A 121 -10.29 10.67 14.47
N TRP A 122 -9.57 10.71 13.33
CA TRP A 122 -10.13 10.39 12.01
C TRP A 122 -10.73 8.98 11.97
N ALA A 123 -10.03 7.97 12.47
CA ALA A 123 -10.53 6.59 12.51
C ALA A 123 -11.79 6.48 13.39
N ALA A 124 -11.81 7.16 14.53
CA ALA A 124 -12.98 7.20 15.40
C ALA A 124 -14.20 7.84 14.73
N TRP A 125 -14.01 8.95 13.99
CA TRP A 125 -15.11 9.69 13.38
C TRP A 125 -15.55 9.12 12.02
N GLN A 126 -14.62 8.72 11.18
CA GLN A 126 -14.93 8.28 9.80
C GLN A 126 -15.23 6.79 9.72
N LEU A 127 -14.62 5.98 10.57
CA LEU A 127 -14.71 4.52 10.52
C LEU A 127 -15.49 3.93 11.69
N ASP A 128 -15.93 4.76 12.67
CA ASP A 128 -16.50 4.30 13.93
C ASP A 128 -15.57 3.33 14.69
N ALA A 129 -14.27 3.61 14.63
CA ALA A 129 -13.22 2.77 15.19
C ALA A 129 -12.35 3.51 16.21
N PRO A 130 -12.88 3.88 17.40
CA PRO A 130 -12.09 4.50 18.46
C PRO A 130 -11.07 3.50 19.03
N LEU A 131 -9.78 3.78 18.82
CA LEU A 131 -8.68 2.93 19.30
C LEU A 131 -8.10 3.47 20.61
N ARG A 132 -7.66 2.55 21.47
CA ARG A 132 -6.97 2.87 22.72
C ARG A 132 -5.51 3.16 22.44
N VAL A 133 -4.97 4.14 23.18
CA VAL A 133 -3.54 4.48 23.18
C VAL A 133 -2.89 3.94 24.44
N GLY A 134 -1.76 3.28 24.29
CA GLY A 134 -0.91 2.81 25.38
C GLY A 134 0.48 3.44 25.32
N HIS A 135 1.18 3.39 26.44
CA HIS A 135 2.54 3.91 26.58
C HIS A 135 3.48 2.76 26.95
N GLY A 136 4.73 2.84 26.49
CA GLY A 136 5.73 1.82 26.74
C GLY A 136 5.44 0.51 25.99
N ILE A 137 5.90 -0.62 26.57
CA ILE A 137 5.88 -1.95 25.95
C ILE A 137 4.71 -2.84 26.40
N VAL A 138 3.75 -2.28 27.10
CA VAL A 138 2.61 -3.05 27.63
C VAL A 138 1.66 -3.40 26.51
N ALA A 139 1.28 -4.69 26.41
CA ALA A 139 0.29 -5.14 25.44
C ALA A 139 -1.06 -4.43 25.68
N LEU A 140 -1.60 -3.86 24.59
CA LEU A 140 -2.83 -3.09 24.63
C LEU A 140 -3.92 -3.80 23.81
N ALA A 141 -4.93 -4.33 24.49
CA ALA A 141 -6.08 -4.91 23.81
C ALA A 141 -6.99 -3.80 23.24
N GLN A 142 -7.24 -3.83 21.94
CA GLN A 142 -8.15 -2.92 21.27
C GLN A 142 -9.61 -3.35 21.48
N PRO A 143 -10.57 -2.39 21.47
CA PRO A 143 -11.98 -2.71 21.59
C PRO A 143 -12.45 -3.62 20.43
N PRO A 144 -13.18 -4.72 20.72
CA PRO A 144 -13.69 -5.61 19.67
C PRO A 144 -14.55 -4.90 18.63
N ASP A 145 -15.36 -3.93 19.05
CA ASP A 145 -16.22 -3.15 18.15
C ASP A 145 -15.40 -2.29 17.18
N SER A 146 -14.30 -1.70 17.65
CA SER A 146 -13.37 -0.93 16.81
C SER A 146 -12.66 -1.83 15.80
N LEU A 147 -12.22 -3.03 16.20
CA LEU A 147 -11.64 -4.00 15.29
C LEU A 147 -12.66 -4.49 14.25
N ALA A 148 -13.92 -4.70 14.65
CA ALA A 148 -14.99 -5.05 13.74
C ALA A 148 -15.28 -3.90 12.75
N ALA A 149 -15.21 -2.65 13.19
CA ALA A 149 -15.37 -1.47 12.34
C ALA A 149 -14.23 -1.35 11.32
N LEU A 150 -12.97 -1.50 11.73
CA LEU A 150 -11.82 -1.54 10.83
C LEU A 150 -11.95 -2.68 9.80
N ARG A 151 -12.43 -3.87 10.24
CA ARG A 151 -12.67 -4.99 9.33
C ARG A 151 -13.70 -4.65 8.27
N ARG A 152 -14.81 -3.99 8.63
CA ARG A 152 -15.83 -3.53 7.66
C ARG A 152 -15.20 -2.61 6.63
N ALA A 153 -14.43 -1.60 7.06
CA ALA A 153 -13.77 -0.66 6.17
C ALA A 153 -12.78 -1.36 5.20
N VAL A 154 -12.04 -2.36 5.66
CA VAL A 154 -11.17 -3.16 4.79
C VAL A 154 -11.98 -4.01 3.82
N ALA A 155 -13.08 -4.61 4.26
CA ALA A 155 -13.91 -5.49 3.44
C ALA A 155 -14.73 -4.75 2.35
N GLU A 156 -14.86 -3.43 2.44
CA GLU A 156 -15.49 -2.59 1.40
C GLU A 156 -14.57 -2.35 0.19
N LEU A 157 -13.28 -2.64 0.32
CA LEU A 157 -12.33 -2.46 -0.77
C LEU A 157 -12.43 -3.59 -1.79
N ASP A 158 -12.29 -3.23 -3.04
CA ASP A 158 -12.17 -4.20 -4.13
C ASP A 158 -10.81 -4.96 -4.05
N PRO A 159 -10.60 -6.02 -4.84
CA PRO A 159 -9.35 -6.77 -4.82
C PRO A 159 -8.09 -5.93 -5.14
N LEU A 160 -8.21 -4.87 -5.93
CA LEU A 160 -7.10 -3.96 -6.25
C LEU A 160 -6.76 -3.07 -5.04
N GLY A 161 -7.77 -2.53 -4.37
CA GLY A 161 -7.61 -1.78 -3.13
C GLY A 161 -6.99 -2.62 -2.02
N LEU A 162 -7.46 -3.87 -1.87
CA LEU A 162 -6.87 -4.84 -0.93
C LEU A 162 -5.40 -5.15 -1.26
N ALA A 163 -5.07 -5.30 -2.55
CA ALA A 163 -3.68 -5.53 -2.98
C ALA A 163 -2.78 -4.31 -2.68
N ALA A 164 -3.28 -3.10 -2.92
CA ALA A 164 -2.56 -1.86 -2.59
C ALA A 164 -2.36 -1.71 -1.07
N LEU A 165 -3.40 -1.96 -0.26
CA LEU A 165 -3.26 -1.97 1.20
C LEU A 165 -2.32 -3.07 1.70
N GLY A 166 -2.26 -4.22 1.02
CA GLY A 166 -1.31 -5.29 1.31
C GLY A 166 0.16 -4.85 1.21
N ILE A 167 0.44 -3.76 0.51
CA ILE A 167 1.76 -3.12 0.44
C ILE A 167 1.86 -1.99 1.47
N ALA A 168 0.88 -1.08 1.49
CA ALA A 168 0.95 0.13 2.29
C ALA A 168 0.91 -0.15 3.80
N VAL A 169 0.01 -1.03 4.27
CA VAL A 169 -0.20 -1.28 5.71
C VAL A 169 1.04 -1.87 6.39
N PRO A 170 1.69 -2.92 5.85
CA PRO A 170 2.97 -3.40 6.40
C PRO A 170 4.07 -2.35 6.38
N ALA A 171 4.17 -1.56 5.30
CA ALA A 171 5.16 -0.51 5.14
C ALA A 171 4.98 0.64 6.16
N LEU A 172 3.72 0.94 6.52
CA LEU A 172 3.36 1.98 7.49
C LEU A 172 3.34 1.46 8.94
N GLY A 173 3.20 0.15 9.15
CA GLY A 173 2.94 -0.43 10.47
C GLY A 173 1.56 -0.02 11.05
N SER A 174 0.66 0.51 10.22
CA SER A 174 -0.62 1.08 10.66
C SER A 174 -1.73 0.82 9.65
N LEU A 175 -2.78 0.16 10.10
CA LEU A 175 -4.01 -0.02 9.31
C LEU A 175 -4.76 1.31 9.17
N VAL A 176 -4.75 2.14 10.21
CA VAL A 176 -5.40 3.45 10.20
C VAL A 176 -4.81 4.35 9.11
N LEU A 177 -3.47 4.47 9.03
CA LEU A 177 -2.80 5.25 7.98
C LEU A 177 -3.06 4.65 6.60
N GLY A 178 -3.07 3.31 6.48
CA GLY A 178 -3.40 2.63 5.23
C GLY A 178 -4.81 2.94 4.74
N LEU A 179 -5.82 2.90 5.61
CA LEU A 179 -7.20 3.24 5.26
C LEU A 179 -7.37 4.74 4.97
N ALA A 180 -6.67 5.62 5.69
CA ALA A 180 -6.65 7.05 5.40
C ALA A 180 -6.02 7.34 4.01
N LEU A 181 -4.97 6.60 3.65
CA LEU A 181 -4.37 6.65 2.30
C LEU A 181 -5.37 6.18 1.24
N ALA A 182 -6.06 5.06 1.49
CA ALA A 182 -7.03 4.48 0.55
C ALA A 182 -8.25 5.39 0.33
N SER A 183 -8.68 6.12 1.35
CA SER A 183 -9.77 7.10 1.25
C SER A 183 -9.37 8.43 0.59
N GLY A 184 -8.08 8.63 0.29
CA GLY A 184 -7.56 9.91 -0.21
C GLY A 184 -7.45 11.02 0.85
N ALA A 185 -7.74 10.75 2.11
CA ALA A 185 -7.59 11.71 3.20
C ALA A 185 -6.14 12.01 3.54
N LEU A 186 -5.23 11.07 3.22
CA LEU A 186 -3.80 11.14 3.49
C LEU A 186 -3.00 10.93 2.22
N ASP A 187 -2.02 11.80 1.95
CA ASP A 187 -1.08 11.61 0.85
C ASP A 187 0.10 10.69 1.23
N ALA A 188 0.74 10.08 0.21
CA ALA A 188 1.81 9.11 0.39
C ALA A 188 3.03 9.67 1.16
N ALA A 189 3.42 10.92 0.89
CA ALA A 189 4.59 11.52 1.53
C ALA A 189 4.33 11.78 3.01
N THR A 190 3.13 12.25 3.35
CA THR A 190 2.70 12.43 4.73
C THR A 190 2.53 11.09 5.44
N ALA A 191 1.93 10.08 4.79
CA ALA A 191 1.82 8.73 5.33
C ALA A 191 3.20 8.15 5.70
N HIS A 192 4.17 8.25 4.79
CA HIS A 192 5.53 7.80 5.05
C HIS A 192 6.16 8.53 6.25
N ARG A 193 6.05 9.88 6.32
CA ARG A 193 6.60 10.65 7.46
C ARG A 193 6.00 10.22 8.79
N LEU A 194 4.69 9.93 8.81
CA LEU A 194 3.99 9.46 10.01
C LEU A 194 4.40 8.04 10.41
N GLY A 195 4.49 7.11 9.45
CA GLY A 195 4.95 5.74 9.70
C GLY A 195 6.41 5.66 10.11
N ALA A 196 7.25 6.57 9.62
CA ALA A 196 8.68 6.63 9.93
C ALA A 196 9.04 7.62 11.06
N LEU A 197 8.06 8.18 11.78
CA LEU A 197 8.25 9.29 12.71
C LEU A 197 9.36 9.02 13.73
N ASP A 198 9.35 7.86 14.38
CA ASP A 198 10.33 7.49 15.40
C ASP A 198 11.74 7.32 14.80
N ALA A 199 11.83 6.70 13.63
CA ALA A 199 13.10 6.52 12.94
C ALA A 199 13.69 7.86 12.46
N LEU A 200 12.85 8.77 12.00
CA LEU A 200 13.25 10.13 11.61
C LEU A 200 13.71 10.93 12.82
N TYR A 201 13.00 10.85 13.94
CA TYR A 201 13.40 11.48 15.18
C TYR A 201 14.78 10.97 15.67
N GLN A 202 15.03 9.67 15.59
CA GLN A 202 16.33 9.10 15.96
C GLN A 202 17.44 9.56 15.01
N ALA A 203 17.19 9.62 13.71
CA ALA A 203 18.16 10.12 12.73
C ALA A 203 18.52 11.60 12.95
N GLU A 204 17.57 12.44 13.36
CA GLU A 204 17.83 13.83 13.73
C GLU A 204 18.76 13.96 14.95
N LEU A 205 18.67 13.06 15.93
CA LEU A 205 19.47 13.13 17.16
C LEU A 205 20.86 12.53 17.02
N TRP A 206 20.99 11.43 16.29
CA TRP A 206 22.22 10.63 16.26
C TRP A 206 22.92 10.62 14.91
N GLY A 207 22.36 11.31 13.93
CA GLY A 207 22.85 11.31 12.56
C GLY A 207 22.20 10.22 11.71
N GLU A 208 22.27 10.40 10.41
CA GLU A 208 21.67 9.48 9.45
C GLU A 208 22.64 8.35 9.08
N ASP A 209 22.22 7.11 9.26
CA ASP A 209 22.89 5.95 8.72
C ASP A 209 22.43 5.68 7.28
N ALA A 210 23.38 5.44 6.37
CA ALA A 210 23.10 5.28 4.94
C ALA A 210 22.22 4.05 4.63
N GLU A 211 22.38 2.94 5.36
CA GLU A 211 21.56 1.74 5.19
C GLU A 211 20.13 1.99 5.67
N ALA A 212 19.98 2.64 6.83
CA ALA A 212 18.66 3.03 7.35
C ALA A 212 17.96 4.03 6.42
N ALA A 213 18.69 5.00 5.84
CA ALA A 213 18.17 5.94 4.86
C ALA A 213 17.68 5.22 3.59
N ALA A 214 18.47 4.28 3.06
CA ALA A 214 18.07 3.48 1.90
C ALA A 214 16.83 2.60 2.20
N GLY A 215 16.75 2.01 3.40
CA GLY A 215 15.58 1.27 3.85
C GLY A 215 14.31 2.14 3.90
N ARG A 216 14.40 3.35 4.48
CA ARG A 216 13.28 4.30 4.50
C ARG A 216 12.86 4.75 3.10
N ALA A 217 13.82 4.95 2.19
CA ALA A 217 13.52 5.29 0.80
C ALA A 217 12.77 4.16 0.07
N ALA A 218 13.12 2.90 0.32
CA ALA A 218 12.39 1.75 -0.22
C ALA A 218 10.94 1.69 0.33
N VAL A 219 10.77 1.90 1.63
CA VAL A 219 9.44 1.99 2.26
C VAL A 219 8.60 3.13 1.65
N ALA A 220 9.21 4.31 1.45
CA ALA A 220 8.54 5.44 0.80
C ALA A 220 8.09 5.10 -0.63
N ALA A 221 8.92 4.36 -1.39
CA ALA A 221 8.57 3.92 -2.74
C ALA A 221 7.40 2.93 -2.75
N ASP A 222 7.35 1.99 -1.80
CA ASP A 222 6.23 1.05 -1.65
C ASP A 222 4.92 1.77 -1.32
N ILE A 223 4.96 2.74 -0.40
CA ILE A 223 3.78 3.55 -0.05
C ILE A 223 3.33 4.39 -1.26
N ALA A 224 4.27 5.01 -1.99
CA ALA A 224 3.96 5.78 -3.18
C ALA A 224 3.35 4.92 -4.30
N LEU A 225 3.85 3.70 -4.49
CA LEU A 225 3.30 2.73 -5.44
C LEU A 225 1.86 2.33 -5.07
N ALA A 226 1.61 2.03 -3.80
CA ALA A 226 0.26 1.72 -3.31
C ALA A 226 -0.70 2.90 -3.53
N ALA A 227 -0.27 4.12 -3.18
CA ALA A 227 -1.05 5.34 -3.38
C ALA A 227 -1.33 5.60 -4.88
N GLN A 228 -0.36 5.34 -5.75
CA GLN A 228 -0.55 5.44 -7.21
C GLN A 228 -1.64 4.49 -7.69
N VAL A 229 -1.63 3.23 -7.25
CA VAL A 229 -2.69 2.28 -7.60
C VAL A 229 -4.03 2.79 -7.12
N LEU A 230 -4.15 3.16 -5.84
CA LEU A 230 -5.40 3.67 -5.25
C LEU A 230 -5.95 4.89 -6.02
N ALA A 231 -5.10 5.84 -6.40
CA ALA A 231 -5.50 7.00 -7.19
C ALA A 231 -5.96 6.65 -8.61
N LEU A 232 -5.50 5.52 -9.17
CA LEU A 232 -5.87 5.06 -10.51
C LEU A 232 -7.15 4.19 -10.52
N LEU A 233 -7.73 3.91 -9.34
CA LEU A 233 -9.02 3.20 -9.24
C LEU A 233 -10.22 4.11 -9.49
N GLY A 234 -10.08 5.39 -9.32
CA GLY A 234 -11.08 6.44 -9.56
C GLY A 234 -11.53 7.13 -8.33
#